data_0187e8d61eba3abe94e527707cdf6341
#
_entry.id   0187e8d61eba3abe94e527707cdf6341
#
_cell.length_a   1.000
_cell.length_b   1.000
_cell.length_c   1.000
_cell.angle_alpha   90.00
_cell.angle_beta   90.00
_cell.angle_gamma   90.00
#
_symmetry.space_group_name_H-M   'P 1'
#
loop_
_entity.id
_entity.type
_entity.pdbx_description
1 polymer ?
#
loop_
_entity_poly.entity_id
_entity_poly.type
_entity_poly.pdbx_seq_one_letter_code
_entity_poly.pdbx_strand_id
1 'polypeptide(L)'
;MFTWEGTRPDLEPIALLAHQDVVPIAAGTENDWEHPAFDGFDDGEFIWGRGALDMKNHLIAVIQTVETLLGEGFKPERTVYLCFGHNEEIVASENSGAGSIAAVLEERGVKLDSVIDEGGAILNVDVPKILRTKLAGIGIAEKG
;
A
#
# COMPACT_ATOMS: atom_id res chain seq x y z
N MET A 1 -10.29 -8.34 0.37
CA MET A 1 -9.80 -8.50 -1.02
C MET A 1 -10.95 -8.29 -1.99
N PHE A 2 -10.70 -7.53 -3.05
CA PHE A 2 -11.64 -7.30 -4.15
C PHE A 2 -11.01 -7.80 -5.45
N THR A 3 -11.85 -8.14 -6.42
CA THR A 3 -11.41 -8.61 -7.74
C THR A 3 -11.96 -7.68 -8.81
N TRP A 4 -11.06 -7.13 -9.62
CA TRP A 4 -11.41 -6.40 -10.83
C TRP A 4 -11.06 -7.26 -12.04
N GLU A 5 -12.07 -7.87 -12.61
CA GLU A 5 -11.92 -8.85 -13.70
C GLU A 5 -11.30 -8.20 -14.93
N GLY A 6 -10.24 -8.87 -15.44
CA GLY A 6 -9.60 -8.51 -16.69
C GLY A 6 -10.32 -9.06 -17.91
N THR A 7 -10.00 -8.50 -19.07
CA THR A 7 -10.54 -8.94 -20.35
C THR A 7 -9.78 -10.13 -20.96
N ARG A 8 -8.60 -10.45 -20.41
CA ARG A 8 -7.69 -11.49 -20.86
C ARG A 8 -7.44 -12.51 -19.73
N PRO A 9 -8.33 -13.51 -19.56
CA PRO A 9 -8.18 -14.53 -18.51
C PRO A 9 -6.98 -15.48 -18.70
N ASP A 10 -6.35 -15.44 -19.86
CA ASP A 10 -5.11 -16.15 -20.18
C ASP A 10 -3.86 -15.49 -19.59
N LEU A 11 -3.96 -14.25 -19.12
CA LEU A 11 -2.87 -13.55 -18.48
C LEU A 11 -2.88 -13.76 -16.96
N GLU A 12 -1.73 -14.03 -16.38
CA GLU A 12 -1.58 -14.09 -14.93
C GLU A 12 -1.98 -12.73 -14.32
N PRO A 13 -2.82 -12.71 -13.28
CA PRO A 13 -3.29 -11.48 -12.63
C PRO A 13 -2.19 -10.77 -11.86
N ILE A 14 -2.45 -9.52 -11.48
CA ILE A 14 -1.61 -8.74 -10.58
C ILE A 14 -2.33 -8.49 -9.25
N ALA A 15 -1.58 -8.22 -8.19
CA ALA A 15 -2.13 -7.81 -6.90
C ALA A 15 -1.57 -6.44 -6.48
N LEU A 16 -2.45 -5.59 -5.97
CA LEU A 16 -2.12 -4.33 -5.33
C LEU A 16 -2.42 -4.48 -3.85
N LEU A 17 -1.39 -4.38 -3.03
CA LEU A 17 -1.48 -4.55 -1.59
C LEU A 17 -1.50 -3.20 -0.88
N ALA A 18 -2.18 -3.15 0.24
CA ALA A 18 -2.07 -2.11 1.25
C ALA A 18 -2.58 -2.63 2.59
N HIS A 19 -2.18 -2.00 3.69
CA HIS A 19 -2.73 -2.32 5.00
C HIS A 19 -3.56 -1.17 5.59
N GLN A 20 -4.48 -1.51 6.48
CA GLN A 20 -5.45 -0.59 7.08
C GLN A 20 -5.09 -0.21 8.51
N ASP A 21 -4.37 -1.09 9.19
CA ASP A 21 -3.92 -0.89 10.57
C ASP A 21 -2.77 0.12 10.65
N VAL A 22 -2.43 0.50 11.85
CA VAL A 22 -1.40 1.49 12.13
C VAL A 22 -0.67 1.12 13.42
N VAL A 23 0.59 1.46 13.53
CA VAL A 23 1.35 1.36 14.78
C VAL A 23 0.66 2.16 15.89
N PRO A 24 0.53 1.61 17.10
CA PRO A 24 -0.01 2.35 18.23
C PRO A 24 0.88 3.54 18.60
N ILE A 25 0.30 4.51 19.30
CA ILE A 25 1.08 5.60 19.92
C ILE A 25 1.89 4.98 21.06
N ALA A 26 3.17 5.30 21.12
CA ALA A 26 4.01 4.88 22.23
C ALA A 26 3.50 5.49 23.54
N ALA A 27 3.36 4.66 24.56
CA ALA A 27 2.86 5.09 25.87
C ALA A 27 3.73 6.23 26.42
N GLY A 28 3.09 7.31 26.86
CA GLY A 28 3.73 8.50 27.39
C GLY A 28 4.09 9.56 26.36
N THR A 29 3.81 9.34 25.07
CA THR A 29 4.03 10.32 23.99
C THR A 29 2.74 10.91 23.42
N GLU A 30 1.61 10.68 24.08
CA GLU A 30 0.29 11.11 23.59
C GLU A 30 0.18 12.62 23.43
N ASN A 31 0.94 13.37 24.24
CA ASN A 31 0.96 14.84 24.22
C ASN A 31 2.11 15.43 23.38
N ASP A 32 2.94 14.60 22.76
CA ASP A 32 4.07 15.06 21.95
C ASP A 32 3.65 15.33 20.49
N TRP A 33 2.40 15.04 20.17
CA TRP A 33 1.83 15.27 18.85
C TRP A 33 1.37 16.71 18.70
N GLU A 34 1.72 17.37 17.61
CA GLU A 34 1.28 18.72 17.28
C GLU A 34 -0.23 18.80 17.05
N HIS A 35 -0.81 17.75 16.47
CA HIS A 35 -2.25 17.52 16.34
C HIS A 35 -2.58 16.13 16.86
N PRO A 36 -3.83 15.88 17.36
CA PRO A 36 -4.19 14.56 17.85
C PRO A 36 -3.91 13.47 16.82
N ALA A 37 -3.23 12.41 17.23
CA ALA A 37 -2.62 11.43 16.33
C ALA A 37 -3.61 10.71 15.39
N PHE A 38 -4.89 10.66 15.72
CA PHE A 38 -5.91 9.95 14.94
C PHE A 38 -6.99 10.86 14.34
N ASP A 39 -6.81 12.19 14.41
CA ASP A 39 -7.81 13.14 13.89
C ASP A 39 -7.77 13.23 12.35
N GLY A 40 -6.63 12.94 11.73
CA GLY A 40 -6.46 13.17 10.31
C GLY A 40 -6.59 14.65 9.95
N PHE A 41 -6.03 15.51 10.81
CA PHE A 41 -6.14 16.96 10.66
C PHE A 41 -5.51 17.43 9.35
N ASP A 42 -6.26 18.22 8.59
CA ASP A 42 -5.85 18.85 7.33
C ASP A 42 -5.66 20.36 7.57
N ASP A 43 -4.41 20.84 7.44
CA ASP A 43 -4.07 22.25 7.56
C ASP A 43 -4.07 22.99 6.21
N GLY A 44 -4.41 22.29 5.13
CA GLY A 44 -4.41 22.77 3.74
C GLY A 44 -3.08 22.57 3.01
N GLU A 45 -2.03 22.15 3.70
CA GLU A 45 -0.72 21.80 3.13
C GLU A 45 -0.36 20.34 3.44
N PHE A 46 -0.66 19.89 4.67
CA PHE A 46 -0.37 18.55 5.15
C PHE A 46 -1.61 17.89 5.78
N ILE A 47 -1.66 16.57 5.68
CA ILE A 47 -2.57 15.73 6.46
C ILE A 47 -1.77 15.13 7.61
N TRP A 48 -2.13 15.51 8.83
CA TRP A 48 -1.48 15.12 10.07
C TRP A 48 -2.18 13.91 10.68
N GLY A 49 -1.44 12.86 10.95
CA GLY A 49 -2.00 11.72 11.66
C GLY A 49 -1.21 10.44 11.54
N ARG A 50 -1.34 9.59 12.53
CA ARG A 50 -0.84 8.22 12.49
C ARG A 50 -1.54 7.47 11.36
N GLY A 51 -0.76 6.83 10.47
CA GLY A 51 -1.29 6.12 9.32
C GLY A 51 -1.55 7.00 8.08
N ALA A 52 -1.39 8.33 8.15
CA ALA A 52 -1.53 9.19 7.00
C ALA A 52 -0.48 8.85 5.92
N LEU A 53 0.77 8.65 6.32
CA LEU A 53 1.87 8.25 5.42
C LEU A 53 1.95 6.73 5.29
N ASP A 54 1.88 6.01 6.38
CA ASP A 54 2.02 4.56 6.50
C ASP A 54 0.72 3.92 6.99
N MET A 55 -0.11 3.37 6.03
CA MET A 55 0.04 3.57 4.59
C MET A 55 -1.29 3.98 3.93
N LYS A 56 -2.14 4.74 4.64
CA LYS A 56 -3.46 5.16 4.11
C LYS A 56 -3.36 6.02 2.85
N ASN A 57 -2.25 6.76 2.67
CA ASN A 57 -1.99 7.48 1.42
C ASN A 57 -1.97 6.54 0.22
N HIS A 58 -1.23 5.42 0.32
CA HIS A 58 -1.16 4.42 -0.74
C HIS A 58 -2.50 3.70 -0.93
N LEU A 59 -3.13 3.28 0.16
CA LEU A 59 -4.44 2.63 0.12
C LEU A 59 -5.47 3.49 -0.62
N ILE A 60 -5.57 4.78 -0.25
CA ILE A 60 -6.49 5.72 -0.89
C ILE A 60 -6.10 5.98 -2.35
N ALA A 61 -4.80 6.08 -2.65
CA ALA A 61 -4.33 6.25 -4.02
C ALA A 61 -4.74 5.08 -4.92
N VAL A 62 -4.63 3.85 -4.43
CA VAL A 62 -5.08 2.64 -5.14
C VAL A 62 -6.58 2.69 -5.38
N ILE A 63 -7.38 2.93 -4.34
CA ILE A 63 -8.85 2.99 -4.46
C ILE A 63 -9.26 4.09 -5.43
N GLN A 64 -8.73 5.31 -5.26
CA GLN A 64 -9.09 6.45 -6.10
C GLN A 64 -8.71 6.24 -7.56
N THR A 65 -7.56 5.57 -7.82
CA THR A 65 -7.15 5.22 -9.16
C THR A 65 -8.14 4.26 -9.82
N VAL A 66 -8.54 3.22 -9.10
CA VAL A 66 -9.52 2.25 -9.60
C VAL A 66 -10.88 2.92 -9.87
N GLU A 67 -11.36 3.75 -8.94
CA GLU A 67 -12.61 4.50 -9.11
C GLU A 67 -12.56 5.41 -10.35
N THR A 68 -11.44 6.12 -10.55
CA THR A 68 -11.25 7.00 -11.71
C THR A 68 -11.29 6.20 -13.01
N LEU A 69 -10.53 5.12 -13.08
CA LEU A 69 -10.49 4.26 -14.27
C LEU A 69 -11.82 3.59 -14.56
N LEU A 70 -12.56 3.15 -13.54
CA LEU A 70 -13.92 2.63 -13.69
C LEU A 70 -14.88 3.70 -14.24
N GLY A 71 -14.77 4.94 -13.72
CA GLY A 71 -15.56 6.08 -14.21
C GLY A 71 -15.28 6.43 -15.68
N GLU A 72 -14.07 6.20 -16.15
CA GLU A 72 -13.65 6.36 -17.54
C GLU A 72 -14.03 5.18 -18.44
N GLY A 73 -14.59 4.12 -17.87
CA GLY A 73 -14.95 2.90 -18.58
C GLY A 73 -13.75 2.01 -18.95
N PHE A 74 -12.59 2.24 -18.31
CA PHE A 74 -11.41 1.43 -18.51
C PHE A 74 -11.65 -0.02 -18.08
N LYS A 75 -11.15 -0.95 -18.88
CA LYS A 75 -11.17 -2.39 -18.59
C LYS A 75 -9.74 -2.91 -18.63
N PRO A 76 -9.20 -3.42 -17.52
CA PRO A 76 -7.86 -3.97 -17.51
C PRO A 76 -7.77 -5.21 -18.39
N GLU A 77 -6.62 -5.48 -18.96
CA GLU A 77 -6.40 -6.76 -19.65
C GLU A 77 -6.23 -7.89 -18.62
N ARG A 78 -5.36 -7.70 -17.63
CA ARG A 78 -5.15 -8.64 -16.53
C ARG A 78 -6.17 -8.40 -15.44
N THR A 79 -6.62 -9.45 -14.78
CA THR A 79 -7.36 -9.34 -13.54
C THR A 79 -6.48 -8.66 -12.47
N VAL A 80 -7.07 -7.74 -11.73
CA VAL A 80 -6.41 -7.02 -10.64
C VAL A 80 -7.05 -7.42 -9.31
N TYR A 81 -6.25 -7.91 -8.39
CA TYR A 81 -6.66 -8.14 -7.01
C TYR A 81 -6.28 -6.93 -6.15
N LEU A 82 -7.26 -6.35 -5.46
CA LEU A 82 -7.05 -5.30 -4.46
C LEU A 82 -7.03 -5.97 -3.09
N CYS A 83 -5.88 -6.02 -2.46
CA CYS A 83 -5.59 -6.82 -1.28
C CYS A 83 -5.30 -5.90 -0.10
N PHE A 84 -6.30 -5.66 0.76
CA PHE A 84 -6.14 -4.77 1.92
C PHE A 84 -6.05 -5.58 3.19
N GLY A 85 -4.86 -5.60 3.80
CA GLY A 85 -4.54 -6.25 5.06
C GLY A 85 -5.07 -5.46 6.28
N HIS A 86 -5.00 -6.06 7.46
CA HIS A 86 -5.54 -5.46 8.69
C HIS A 86 -4.61 -5.55 9.91
N ASN A 87 -3.45 -6.16 9.78
CA ASN A 87 -2.49 -6.37 10.87
C ASN A 87 -1.05 -6.52 10.36
N GLU A 88 -0.66 -5.67 9.43
CA GLU A 88 0.69 -5.63 8.88
C GLU A 88 1.70 -5.24 9.97
N GLU A 89 1.35 -4.26 10.79
CA GLU A 89 2.16 -3.70 11.84
C GLU A 89 2.43 -4.66 13.04
N ILE A 90 1.85 -5.86 13.00
CA ILE A 90 2.03 -6.89 14.03
C ILE A 90 2.84 -8.05 13.46
N VAL A 91 4.14 -7.92 13.47
CA VAL A 91 5.14 -8.81 12.83
C VAL A 91 5.06 -10.31 13.23
N ALA A 92 4.39 -10.66 14.31
CA ALA A 92 4.32 -12.03 14.82
C ALA A 92 2.91 -12.64 14.79
N SER A 93 2.00 -12.08 14.00
CA SER A 93 0.63 -12.60 13.91
C SER A 93 0.58 -13.87 13.07
N GLU A 94 0.15 -14.99 13.68
CA GLU A 94 -0.11 -16.25 12.97
C GLU A 94 -1.19 -16.11 11.88
N ASN A 95 -2.01 -15.06 11.97
CA ASN A 95 -3.08 -14.74 11.03
C ASN A 95 -2.84 -13.35 10.41
N SER A 96 -1.69 -13.16 9.79
CA SER A 96 -1.43 -11.90 9.09
C SER A 96 -2.45 -11.68 7.97
N GLY A 97 -2.88 -10.42 7.77
CA GLY A 97 -3.83 -10.08 6.72
C GLY A 97 -3.31 -10.47 5.33
N ALA A 98 -2.05 -10.19 5.04
CA ALA A 98 -1.39 -10.58 3.79
C ALA A 98 -1.28 -12.11 3.66
N GLY A 99 -0.87 -12.82 4.73
CA GLY A 99 -0.79 -14.28 4.73
C GLY A 99 -2.14 -14.95 4.50
N SER A 100 -3.20 -14.43 5.12
CA SER A 100 -4.57 -14.93 4.89
C SER A 100 -5.04 -14.70 3.46
N ILE A 101 -4.71 -13.56 2.87
CA ILE A 101 -5.02 -13.27 1.46
C ILE A 101 -4.24 -14.20 0.54
N ALA A 102 -2.95 -14.42 0.81
CA ALA A 102 -2.12 -15.35 0.05
C ALA A 102 -2.68 -16.78 0.08
N ALA A 103 -3.10 -17.28 1.26
CA ALA A 103 -3.72 -18.59 1.39
C ALA A 103 -5.01 -18.72 0.56
N VAL A 104 -5.86 -17.68 0.54
CA VAL A 104 -7.08 -17.66 -0.28
C VAL A 104 -6.75 -17.69 -1.78
N LEU A 105 -5.71 -16.95 -2.21
CA LEU A 105 -5.29 -16.97 -3.61
C LEU A 105 -4.71 -18.34 -4.00
N GLU A 106 -3.93 -18.96 -3.12
CA GLU A 106 -3.40 -20.31 -3.30
C GLU A 106 -4.52 -21.35 -3.42
N GLU A 107 -5.51 -21.32 -2.50
CA GLU A 107 -6.68 -22.21 -2.54
C GLU A 107 -7.45 -22.08 -3.86
N ARG A 108 -7.50 -20.88 -4.43
CA ARG A 108 -8.13 -20.60 -5.72
C ARG A 108 -7.26 -20.97 -6.92
N GLY A 109 -6.03 -21.45 -6.70
CA GLY A 109 -5.07 -21.76 -7.76
C GLY A 109 -4.59 -20.52 -8.53
N VAL A 110 -4.67 -19.35 -7.92
CA VAL A 110 -4.24 -18.09 -8.55
C VAL A 110 -2.73 -18.00 -8.52
N LYS A 111 -2.14 -17.81 -9.67
CA LYS A 111 -0.71 -17.52 -9.86
C LYS A 111 -0.59 -16.05 -10.29
N LEU A 112 0.04 -15.24 -9.45
CA LEU A 112 0.24 -13.82 -9.74
C LEU A 112 1.44 -13.60 -10.65
N ASP A 113 1.30 -12.70 -11.63
CA ASP A 113 2.42 -12.18 -12.42
C ASP A 113 3.31 -11.27 -11.54
N SER A 114 2.69 -10.34 -10.85
CA SER A 114 3.38 -9.39 -9.99
C SER A 114 2.51 -8.91 -8.83
N VAL A 115 3.19 -8.43 -7.81
CA VAL A 115 2.59 -7.81 -6.62
C VAL A 115 3.21 -6.43 -6.45
N ILE A 116 2.36 -5.45 -6.22
CA ILE A 116 2.77 -4.09 -5.86
C ILE A 116 2.32 -3.86 -4.42
N ASP A 117 3.28 -3.52 -3.58
CA ASP A 117 3.09 -3.27 -2.16
C ASP A 117 3.76 -1.95 -1.77
N GLU A 118 3.80 -1.66 -0.51
CA GLU A 118 4.48 -0.49 0.02
C GLU A 118 6.00 -0.66 0.01
N GLY A 119 6.71 0.45 0.24
CA GLY A 119 8.13 0.48 0.45
C GLY A 119 8.85 1.53 -0.40
N GLY A 120 10.13 1.69 -0.09
CA GLY A 120 10.96 2.68 -0.73
C GLY A 120 10.66 4.12 -0.28
N ALA A 121 11.43 5.05 -0.80
CA ALA A 121 11.27 6.47 -0.52
C ALA A 121 11.85 7.32 -1.66
N ILE A 122 11.32 8.53 -1.81
CA ILE A 122 11.98 9.57 -2.62
C ILE A 122 12.81 10.43 -1.68
N LEU A 123 14.12 10.29 -1.79
CA LEU A 123 15.08 10.98 -0.93
C LEU A 123 15.69 12.20 -1.65
N ASN A 124 15.79 13.31 -0.94
CA ASN A 124 16.63 14.41 -1.36
C ASN A 124 18.07 14.09 -1.00
N VAL A 125 18.89 13.84 -2.00
CA VAL A 125 20.31 13.54 -1.80
C VAL A 125 21.14 14.78 -2.15
N ASP A 126 21.88 15.28 -1.17
CA ASP A 126 22.84 16.37 -1.34
C ASP A 126 24.20 15.90 -0.82
N VAL A 127 25.03 15.45 -1.75
CA VAL A 127 26.43 15.13 -1.48
C VAL A 127 27.28 16.27 -2.03
N PRO A 128 27.88 17.13 -1.19
CA PRO A 128 28.59 18.30 -1.63
C PRO A 128 29.63 17.98 -2.71
N LYS A 129 29.61 18.73 -3.83
CA LYS A 129 30.48 18.59 -5.00
C LYS A 129 30.34 17.29 -5.82
N ILE A 130 29.44 16.38 -5.44
CA ILE A 130 29.25 15.10 -6.12
C ILE A 130 27.87 15.03 -6.77
N LEU A 131 26.80 15.15 -5.97
CA LEU A 131 25.44 14.94 -6.45
C LEU A 131 24.42 15.74 -5.62
N ARG A 132 23.55 16.46 -6.32
CA ARG A 132 22.34 17.02 -5.72
C ARG A 132 21.15 16.61 -6.57
N THR A 133 20.34 15.68 -6.07
CA THR A 133 19.19 15.15 -6.81
C THR A 133 18.16 14.50 -5.90
N LYS A 134 17.00 14.17 -6.47
CA LYS A 134 16.02 13.27 -5.85
C LYS A 134 16.28 11.86 -6.35
N LEU A 135 16.36 10.91 -5.44
CA LEU A 135 16.46 9.50 -5.75
C LEU A 135 15.19 8.79 -5.27
N ALA A 136 14.56 8.04 -6.17
CA ALA A 136 13.48 7.13 -5.80
C ALA A 136 14.08 5.74 -5.55
N GLY A 137 13.92 5.24 -4.34
CA GLY A 137 14.24 3.86 -4.00
C GLY A 137 13.09 2.95 -4.43
N ILE A 138 13.37 1.99 -5.31
CA ILE A 138 12.40 0.97 -5.71
C ILE A 138 12.94 -0.37 -5.23
N GLY A 139 12.23 -1.00 -4.30
CA GLY A 139 12.53 -2.36 -3.88
C GLY A 139 12.02 -3.34 -4.94
N ILE A 140 12.83 -4.31 -5.29
CA ILE A 140 12.44 -5.42 -6.16
C ILE A 140 12.83 -6.70 -5.44
N ALA A 141 11.90 -7.64 -5.34
CA ALA A 141 12.14 -8.97 -4.83
C ALA A 141 11.59 -10.01 -5.81
N GLU A 142 12.29 -11.11 -5.93
CA GLU A 142 11.76 -12.27 -6.64
C GLU A 142 10.84 -13.05 -5.70
N LYS A 143 9.76 -13.59 -6.27
CA LYS A 143 8.90 -14.51 -5.53
C LYS A 143 9.62 -15.85 -5.33
N GLY A 144 9.71 -16.26 -4.07
CA GLY A 144 10.26 -17.56 -3.66
C GLY A 144 9.30 -18.71 -3.90
#